data_9e3ce79c728f9ffd186c9843366b2527
#
_entry.id   9e3ce79c728f9ffd186c9843366b2527
#
_cell.length_a   1.000
_cell.length_b   1.000
_cell.length_c   1.000
_cell.angle_alpha   90.00
_cell.angle_beta   90.00
_cell.angle_gamma   90.00
#
_symmetry.space_group_name_H-M   'P 1'
#
loop_
_entity.id
_entity.type
_entity.pdbx_description
1 polymer ?
#
loop_
_entity_poly.entity_id
_entity_poly.type
_entity_poly.pdbx_seq_one_letter_code
_entity_poly.pdbx_strand_id
1 'polypeptide(L)'
;MKTIKIQINDKIGFHARTASIFSKNASEFKSIINIEFKGKKVNGKSMLSIMSLGVKTGDSVIISCEGEDEEVSINHLKNLINNNFNS
;
A
#
# COMPACT_ATOMS: atom_id res chain seq x y z
N MET A 1 -7.51 0.92 -14.55
CA MET A 1 -7.22 0.84 -13.11
C MET A 1 -6.98 -0.60 -12.70
N LYS A 2 -5.94 -0.85 -11.94
CA LYS A 2 -5.66 -2.16 -11.37
C LYS A 2 -5.92 -2.12 -9.88
N THR A 3 -6.55 -3.16 -9.34
CA THR A 3 -6.89 -3.26 -7.92
C THR A 3 -6.51 -4.62 -7.38
N ILE A 4 -6.13 -4.66 -6.11
CA ILE A 4 -5.80 -5.92 -5.45
C ILE A 4 -6.23 -5.83 -3.99
N LYS A 5 -6.81 -6.91 -3.47
CA LYS A 5 -7.06 -7.05 -2.03
C LYS A 5 -5.95 -7.90 -1.47
N ILE A 6 -5.26 -7.42 -0.45
CA ILE A 6 -4.08 -8.09 0.07
C ILE A 6 -4.03 -7.98 1.59
N GLN A 7 -3.59 -9.06 2.23
CA GLN A 7 -3.47 -9.11 3.68
C GLN A 7 -2.11 -8.57 4.12
N ILE A 8 -2.13 -7.77 5.19
CA ILE A 8 -0.90 -7.21 5.77
C ILE A 8 -0.45 -8.14 6.88
N ASN A 9 0.72 -8.75 6.70
CA ASN A 9 1.26 -9.77 7.61
C ASN A 9 2.44 -9.28 8.44
N ASP A 10 2.82 -8.00 8.32
CA ASP A 10 3.83 -7.44 9.21
C ASP A 10 3.33 -7.53 10.65
N LYS A 11 4.22 -7.74 11.60
CA LYS A 11 3.86 -8.00 13.00
C LYS A 11 2.98 -6.91 13.62
N ILE A 12 3.12 -5.67 13.18
CA ILE A 12 2.39 -4.53 13.75
C ILE A 12 1.35 -4.00 12.78
N GLY A 13 1.53 -4.23 11.47
CA GLY A 13 0.70 -3.65 10.41
C GLY A 13 1.34 -2.39 9.84
N PHE A 14 0.52 -1.41 9.48
CA PHE A 14 1.06 -0.14 8.97
C PHE A 14 1.41 0.78 10.13
N HIS A 15 2.69 0.85 10.43
CA HIS A 15 3.28 1.79 11.41
C HIS A 15 4.33 2.64 10.67
N ALA A 16 5.09 3.45 11.41
CA ALA A 16 6.01 4.39 10.78
C ALA A 16 6.95 3.75 9.77
N ARG A 17 7.55 2.59 10.11
CA ARG A 17 8.50 1.92 9.23
C ARG A 17 7.83 1.40 7.95
N THR A 18 6.76 0.62 8.08
CA THR A 18 6.14 -0.01 6.92
C THR A 18 5.38 1.00 6.07
N ALA A 19 4.74 1.99 6.69
CA ALA A 19 4.07 3.06 5.95
C ALA A 19 5.09 3.89 5.16
N SER A 20 6.27 4.15 5.76
CA SER A 20 7.35 4.87 5.07
C SER A 20 7.85 4.07 3.88
N ILE A 21 8.09 2.77 4.05
CA ILE A 21 8.56 1.91 2.97
C ILE A 21 7.54 1.88 1.84
N PHE A 22 6.25 1.69 2.18
CA PHE A 22 5.20 1.65 1.16
C PHE A 22 5.11 2.98 0.40
N SER A 23 5.06 4.09 1.10
CA SER A 23 4.89 5.40 0.47
C SER A 23 6.07 5.76 -0.42
N LYS A 24 7.29 5.41 -0.01
CA LYS A 24 8.48 5.64 -0.84
C LYS A 24 8.42 4.83 -2.12
N ASN A 25 8.06 3.55 -2.02
CA ASN A 25 7.94 2.70 -3.21
C ASN A 25 6.83 3.20 -4.12
N ALA A 26 5.67 3.56 -3.56
CA ALA A 26 4.55 4.08 -4.33
C ALA A 26 4.91 5.37 -5.05
N SER A 27 5.74 6.22 -4.42
CA SER A 27 6.13 7.51 -4.99
C SER A 27 7.04 7.39 -6.21
N GLU A 28 7.59 6.21 -6.47
CA GLU A 28 8.43 5.99 -7.66
C GLU A 28 7.61 5.85 -8.94
N PHE A 29 6.30 5.67 -8.81
CA PHE A 29 5.42 5.45 -9.96
C PHE A 29 4.58 6.69 -10.26
N LYS A 30 4.20 6.83 -11.53
CA LYS A 30 3.38 7.95 -11.98
C LYS A 30 1.91 7.74 -11.66
N SER A 31 1.48 6.49 -11.51
CA SER A 31 0.09 6.15 -11.24
C SER A 31 -0.42 6.80 -9.96
N ILE A 32 -1.72 7.06 -9.95
CA ILE A 32 -2.42 7.43 -8.72
C ILE A 32 -2.57 6.13 -7.92
N ILE A 33 -2.06 6.13 -6.70
CA ILE A 33 -2.05 4.93 -5.86
C ILE A 33 -2.83 5.22 -4.59
N ASN A 34 -3.83 4.39 -4.32
CA ASN A 34 -4.67 4.52 -3.13
C ASN A 34 -4.67 3.23 -2.34
N ILE A 35 -4.86 3.36 -1.02
CA ILE A 35 -5.09 2.25 -0.12
C ILE A 35 -6.43 2.47 0.54
N GLU A 36 -7.27 1.43 0.53
CA GLU A 36 -8.59 1.49 1.15
C GLU A 36 -8.70 0.45 2.25
N PHE A 37 -9.19 0.87 3.41
CA PHE A 37 -9.41 -0.02 4.55
C PHE A 37 -10.69 0.40 5.26
N LYS A 38 -11.62 -0.55 5.42
CA LYS A 38 -12.91 -0.31 6.08
C LYS A 38 -13.63 0.91 5.52
N GLY A 39 -13.62 1.03 4.19
CA GLY A 39 -14.31 2.11 3.50
C GLY A 39 -13.59 3.44 3.45
N LYS A 40 -12.43 3.57 4.10
CA LYS A 40 -11.64 4.79 4.05
C LYS A 40 -10.51 4.63 3.04
N LYS A 41 -10.47 5.53 2.06
CA LYS A 41 -9.47 5.51 0.99
C LYS A 41 -8.49 6.67 1.19
N VAL A 42 -7.20 6.37 1.14
CA VAL A 42 -6.15 7.38 1.32
C VAL A 42 -5.11 7.28 0.20
N ASN A 43 -4.33 8.34 0.05
CA ASN A 43 -3.24 8.40 -0.92
C ASN A 43 -2.10 7.49 -0.46
N GLY A 44 -1.76 6.50 -1.30
CA GLY A 44 -0.69 5.54 -0.99
C GLY A 44 0.72 6.13 -1.02
N LYS A 45 0.86 7.38 -1.46
CA LYS A 45 2.15 8.07 -1.47
C LYS A 45 2.36 8.94 -0.24
N SER A 46 1.40 8.93 0.69
CA SER A 46 1.45 9.72 1.92
C SER A 46 1.58 8.81 3.14
N MET A 47 2.75 8.84 3.77
CA MET A 47 3.02 8.03 4.96
C MET A 47 2.01 8.28 6.07
N LEU A 48 1.74 9.56 6.36
CA LEU A 48 0.82 9.91 7.45
C LEU A 48 -0.61 9.45 7.16
N SER A 49 -1.04 9.55 5.90
CA SER A 49 -2.37 9.08 5.51
C SER A 49 -2.50 7.57 5.68
N ILE A 50 -1.46 6.82 5.30
CA ILE A 50 -1.44 5.37 5.46
C ILE A 50 -1.55 5.00 6.95
N MET A 51 -0.77 5.67 7.79
CA MET A 51 -0.80 5.41 9.22
C MET A 51 -2.17 5.71 9.84
N SER A 52 -2.88 6.69 9.29
CA SER A 52 -4.19 7.08 9.81
C SER A 52 -5.26 6.00 9.61
N LEU A 53 -4.99 5.01 8.74
CA LEU A 53 -5.96 3.93 8.51
C LEU A 53 -6.08 2.97 9.69
N GLY A 54 -5.05 2.86 10.52
CA GLY A 54 -5.09 1.95 11.66
C GLY A 54 -5.03 0.47 11.29
N VAL A 55 -4.41 0.14 10.15
CA VAL A 55 -4.27 -1.24 9.69
C VAL A 55 -3.33 -2.00 10.60
N LYS A 56 -3.77 -3.16 11.07
CA LYS A 56 -3.00 -4.03 11.97
C LYS A 56 -2.68 -5.34 11.27
N THR A 57 -1.77 -6.11 11.88
CA THR A 57 -1.42 -7.41 11.35
C THR A 57 -2.67 -8.27 11.17
N GLY A 58 -2.75 -8.95 10.03
CA GLY A 58 -3.90 -9.79 9.70
C GLY A 58 -5.01 -9.07 8.96
N ASP A 59 -5.03 -7.74 8.99
CA ASP A 59 -6.04 -6.97 8.25
C ASP A 59 -5.74 -7.00 6.76
N SER A 60 -6.79 -6.93 5.94
CA SER A 60 -6.65 -6.85 4.50
C SER A 60 -7.01 -5.44 4.03
N VAL A 61 -6.27 -4.95 3.04
CA VAL A 61 -6.50 -3.65 2.42
C VAL A 61 -6.72 -3.83 0.93
N ILE A 62 -7.31 -2.83 0.29
CA ILE A 62 -7.46 -2.79 -1.16
C ILE A 62 -6.51 -1.72 -1.68
N ILE A 63 -5.61 -2.13 -2.58
CA ILE A 63 -4.68 -1.21 -3.23
C ILE A 63 -5.15 -1.01 -4.66
N SER A 64 -5.22 0.23 -5.10
CA SER A 64 -5.57 0.56 -6.49
C SER A 64 -4.50 1.44 -7.10
N CYS A 65 -4.19 1.17 -8.35
CA CYS A 65 -3.23 1.95 -9.14
C CYS A 65 -3.90 2.33 -10.46
N GLU A 66 -3.83 3.61 -10.80
CA GLU A 66 -4.41 4.11 -12.03
C GLU A 66 -3.44 5.03 -12.73
N GLY A 67 -3.02 4.68 -13.95
CA GLY A 67 -2.07 5.46 -14.72
C GLY A 67 -1.33 4.59 -15.72
N GLU A 68 -0.38 5.19 -16.45
CA GLU A 68 0.32 4.46 -17.51
C GLU A 68 1.21 3.34 -16.98
N ASP A 69 1.67 3.41 -15.73
CA ASP A 69 2.49 2.35 -15.13
C ASP A 69 1.70 1.55 -14.08
N GLU A 70 0.36 1.50 -14.20
CA GLU A 70 -0.49 0.88 -13.18
C GLU A 70 -0.19 -0.61 -12.98
N GLU A 71 0.12 -1.34 -14.06
CA GLU A 71 0.38 -2.76 -13.95
C GLU A 71 1.70 -3.04 -13.25
N VAL A 72 2.74 -2.30 -13.60
CA VAL A 72 4.06 -2.43 -12.96
C VAL A 72 3.96 -2.04 -11.48
N SER A 73 3.25 -0.95 -11.20
CA SER A 73 3.15 -0.45 -9.83
C SER A 73 2.36 -1.40 -8.93
N ILE A 74 1.24 -1.95 -9.40
CA ILE A 74 0.45 -2.87 -8.57
C ILE A 74 1.25 -4.15 -8.28
N ASN A 75 1.99 -4.66 -9.25
CA ASN A 75 2.81 -5.84 -9.07
C ASN A 75 3.96 -5.59 -8.09
N HIS A 76 4.60 -4.43 -8.21
CA HIS A 76 5.69 -4.06 -7.30
C HIS A 76 5.20 -3.96 -5.86
N LEU A 77 4.07 -3.29 -5.65
CA LEU A 77 3.52 -3.11 -4.30
C LEU A 77 3.01 -4.41 -3.71
N LYS A 78 2.41 -5.27 -4.55
CA LYS A 78 2.00 -6.61 -4.13
C LYS A 78 3.19 -7.41 -3.62
N ASN A 79 4.29 -7.41 -4.37
CA ASN A 79 5.49 -8.15 -3.99
C ASN A 79 6.11 -7.58 -2.71
N LEU A 80 6.12 -6.26 -2.58
CA LEU A 80 6.63 -5.59 -1.39
C LEU A 80 5.89 -6.06 -0.14
N ILE A 81 4.56 -6.09 -0.19
CA ILE A 81 3.74 -6.51 0.93
C ILE A 81 3.93 -8.01 1.21
N ASN A 82 3.95 -8.84 0.16
CA ASN A 82 4.11 -10.28 0.32
C ASN A 82 5.47 -10.66 0.90
N ASN A 83 6.47 -9.79 0.74
CA ASN A 83 7.79 -9.97 1.32
C ASN A 83 7.91 -9.27 2.68
N ASN A 84 6.79 -8.91 3.30
CA ASN A 84 6.74 -8.21 4.59
C ASN A 84 7.57 -6.93 4.59
N PHE A 85 7.50 -6.17 3.48
CA PHE A 85 8.20 -4.90 3.29
C PHE A 85 9.73 -5.02 3.29
N ASN A 86 10.24 -6.21 3.08
CA ASN A 86 11.67 -6.43 2.87
C ASN A 86 11.96 -6.33 1.38
N SER A 87 12.75 -5.38 0.99
CA SER A 87 13.10 -5.16 -0.42
C SER A 87 14.39 -5.84 -0.79
#